data_430b65d82c9c3a35632f594689b1e385
#
_entry.id   430b65d82c9c3a35632f594689b1e385
#
_cell.length_a   1.000
_cell.length_b   1.000
_cell.length_c   1.000
_cell.angle_alpha   90.00
_cell.angle_beta   90.00
_cell.angle_gamma   90.00
#
_symmetry.space_group_name_H-M   'P 1'
#
loop_
_entity.id
_entity.type
_entity.pdbx_description
1 polymer ?
#
loop_
_entity_poly.entity_id
_entity_poly.type
_entity_poly.pdbx_seq_one_letter_code
_entity_poly.pdbx_strand_id
1 'polypeptide(L)'
;MANLLIDIGNTALKASWADGMTLGRTSRYQGENIMDFILSLISEAKPETLVLSSIRTLSQKDISVLQQNCGRLIYIDESVAGKYGIPTFLSPDRIASL
;
A
#
# COMPACT_ATOMS: atom_id res chain seq x y z
N MET A 1 -7.33 7.98 -13.73
CA MET A 1 -6.30 6.95 -13.54
C MET A 1 -6.33 6.47 -12.12
N ALA A 2 -6.32 5.16 -11.94
CA ALA A 2 -6.55 4.58 -10.62
C ALA A 2 -5.24 4.45 -9.84
N ASN A 3 -5.27 4.88 -8.60
CA ASN A 3 -4.18 4.68 -7.65
C ASN A 3 -4.66 3.72 -6.58
N LEU A 4 -3.77 2.85 -6.13
CA LEU A 4 -4.08 1.91 -5.05
C LEU A 4 -3.29 2.30 -3.82
N LEU A 5 -4.00 2.52 -2.72
CA LEU A 5 -3.40 2.88 -1.44
C LEU A 5 -3.52 1.68 -0.51
N ILE A 6 -2.39 1.19 -0.02
CA ILE A 6 -2.36 0.02 0.87
C ILE A 6 -1.65 0.37 2.16
N ASP A 7 -2.30 0.04 3.27
CA ASP A 7 -1.75 0.22 4.60
C ASP A 7 -1.71 -1.13 5.30
N ILE A 8 -0.52 -1.61 5.61
CA ILE A 8 -0.31 -2.88 6.28
C ILE A 8 -0.02 -2.62 7.76
N GLY A 9 -1.00 -2.93 8.61
CA GLY A 9 -0.87 -2.80 10.05
C GLY A 9 -0.53 -4.12 10.74
N ASN A 10 -0.62 -4.13 12.06
CA ASN A 10 -0.32 -5.32 12.87
C ASN A 10 -1.33 -6.45 12.66
N THR A 11 -2.60 -6.10 12.56
CA THR A 11 -3.68 -7.09 12.54
C THR A 11 -4.45 -7.12 11.23
N ALA A 12 -4.32 -6.10 10.42
CA ALA A 12 -5.10 -6.00 9.19
C ALA A 12 -4.36 -5.18 8.14
N LEU A 13 -4.69 -5.47 6.90
CA LEU A 13 -4.32 -4.69 5.75
C LEU A 13 -5.55 -3.94 5.27
N LYS A 14 -5.40 -2.67 4.94
CA LYS A 14 -6.46 -1.88 4.30
C LYS A 14 -6.00 -1.46 2.93
N ALA A 15 -6.88 -1.57 1.95
CA ALA A 15 -6.60 -1.18 0.59
C ALA A 15 -7.73 -0.31 0.06
N SER A 16 -7.39 0.82 -0.53
CA SER A 16 -8.39 1.74 -1.09
C SER A 16 -7.97 2.15 -2.49
N TRP A 17 -8.92 2.11 -3.41
CA TRP A 17 -8.73 2.68 -4.74
C TRP A 17 -9.03 4.16 -4.71
N ALA A 18 -8.20 4.95 -5.38
CA ALA A 18 -8.39 6.39 -5.47
C ALA A 18 -8.26 6.82 -6.93
N ASP A 19 -9.14 7.73 -7.35
CA ASP A 19 -9.09 8.33 -8.68
C ASP A 19 -9.19 9.84 -8.51
N GLY A 20 -8.06 10.52 -8.70
CA GLY A 20 -7.99 11.94 -8.42
C GLY A 20 -8.22 12.21 -6.94
N MET A 21 -9.26 12.99 -6.63
CA MET A 21 -9.62 13.33 -5.25
C MET A 21 -10.74 12.45 -4.69
N THR A 22 -11.16 11.44 -5.45
CA THR A 22 -12.25 10.56 -5.04
C THR A 22 -11.68 9.24 -4.54
N LEU A 23 -12.03 8.89 -3.30
CA LEU A 23 -11.74 7.56 -2.77
C LEU A 23 -12.83 6.62 -3.24
N GLY A 24 -12.41 5.51 -3.84
CA GLY A 24 -13.33 4.49 -4.28
C GLY A 24 -13.52 3.40 -3.24
N ARG A 25 -13.62 2.17 -3.72
CA ARG A 25 -13.86 1.01 -2.87
C ARG A 25 -12.69 0.77 -1.91
N THR A 26 -13.01 0.51 -0.64
CA THR A 26 -12.05 0.14 0.39
C THR A 26 -12.24 -1.33 0.75
N SER A 27 -11.14 -2.06 0.86
CA SER A 27 -11.14 -3.47 1.27
C SER A 27 -10.26 -3.64 2.49
N ARG A 28 -10.62 -4.61 3.33
CA ARG A 28 -9.85 -4.96 4.52
C ARG A 28 -9.55 -6.45 4.50
N TYR A 29 -8.32 -6.80 4.85
CA TYR A 29 -7.86 -8.18 4.85
C TYR A 29 -7.16 -8.50 6.17
N GLN A 30 -7.49 -9.63 6.78
CA GLN A 30 -6.95 -10.06 8.06
C GLN A 30 -6.33 -11.46 8.00
N GLY A 31 -5.75 -11.81 6.86
CA GLY A 31 -5.10 -13.10 6.70
C GLY A 31 -3.58 -12.98 6.69
N GLU A 32 -2.93 -14.12 6.47
CA GLU A 32 -1.47 -14.17 6.40
C GLU A 32 -0.93 -13.98 4.99
N ASN A 33 -1.76 -14.17 3.98
CA ASN A 33 -1.34 -14.13 2.58
C ASN A 33 -1.55 -12.73 1.99
N ILE A 34 -0.89 -11.73 2.59
CA ILE A 34 -1.08 -10.34 2.17
C ILE A 34 -0.67 -10.11 0.71
N MET A 35 0.40 -10.77 0.26
CA MET A 35 0.84 -10.62 -1.13
C MET A 35 -0.20 -11.15 -2.11
N ASP A 36 -0.79 -12.29 -1.82
CA ASP A 36 -1.84 -12.86 -2.66
C ASP A 36 -3.04 -11.92 -2.73
N PHE A 37 -3.40 -11.31 -1.61
CA PHE A 37 -4.50 -10.36 -1.58
C PHE A 37 -4.19 -9.12 -2.41
N ILE A 38 -3.00 -8.54 -2.24
CA ILE A 38 -2.59 -7.36 -3.01
C ILE A 38 -2.56 -7.68 -4.50
N LEU A 39 -1.99 -8.82 -4.87
CA LEU A 39 -1.91 -9.20 -6.28
C LEU A 39 -3.30 -9.46 -6.87
N SER A 40 -4.25 -9.95 -6.09
CA SER A 40 -5.62 -10.11 -6.56
C SER A 40 -6.28 -8.77 -6.88
N LEU A 41 -6.01 -7.74 -6.09
CA LEU A 41 -6.51 -6.40 -6.37
C LEU A 41 -5.88 -5.82 -7.63
N ILE A 42 -4.58 -5.98 -7.79
CA ILE A 42 -3.84 -5.48 -8.93
C ILE A 42 -4.27 -6.19 -10.22
N SER A 43 -4.65 -7.47 -10.14
CA SER A 43 -5.09 -8.23 -11.31
C SER A 43 -6.43 -7.74 -11.84
N GLU A 44 -7.26 -7.13 -11.00
CA GLU A 44 -8.52 -6.54 -11.45
C GLU A 44 -8.28 -5.29 -12.31
N ALA A 45 -7.33 -4.46 -11.88
CA ALA A 45 -6.95 -3.26 -12.62
C ALA A 45 -5.55 -2.86 -12.20
N LYS A 46 -4.64 -2.74 -13.15
CA LYS A 46 -3.27 -2.33 -12.86
C LYS A 46 -3.26 -0.88 -12.39
N PRO A 47 -2.79 -0.58 -11.17
CA PRO A 47 -2.75 0.79 -10.70
C PRO A 47 -1.65 1.57 -11.41
N GLU A 48 -1.89 2.85 -11.64
CA GLU A 48 -0.86 3.75 -12.11
C GLU A 48 0.18 3.97 -11.03
N THR A 49 -0.27 4.26 -9.82
CA THR A 49 0.59 4.41 -8.66
C THR A 49 0.08 3.50 -7.55
N LEU A 50 0.98 2.74 -6.97
CA LEU A 50 0.73 1.94 -5.78
C LEU A 50 1.46 2.59 -4.62
N VAL A 51 0.71 3.09 -3.63
CA VAL A 51 1.27 3.62 -2.40
C VAL A 51 1.11 2.55 -1.32
N LEU A 52 2.23 2.10 -0.80
CA LEU A 52 2.25 1.01 0.17
C LEU A 52 2.95 1.49 1.43
N SER A 53 2.20 1.50 2.54
CA SER A 53 2.74 1.77 3.85
C SER A 53 2.69 0.50 4.69
N SER A 54 3.79 0.16 5.36
CA SER A 54 3.88 -1.06 6.14
C SER A 54 4.64 -0.82 7.43
N ILE A 55 4.12 -1.38 8.53
CA ILE A 55 4.84 -1.35 9.81
C ILE A 55 5.94 -2.40 9.87
N ARG A 56 6.00 -3.29 8.90
CA ARG A 56 7.05 -4.31 8.79
C ARG A 56 7.76 -4.18 7.46
N THR A 57 9.05 -4.54 7.43
CA THR A 57 9.84 -4.50 6.22
C THR A 57 9.45 -5.66 5.30
N LEU A 58 9.08 -5.36 4.08
CA LEU A 58 8.81 -6.38 3.07
C LEU A 58 10.12 -6.85 2.45
N SER A 59 10.12 -8.08 1.96
CA SER A 59 11.28 -8.62 1.27
C SER A 59 11.49 -7.91 -0.06
N GLN A 60 12.73 -7.90 -0.53
CA GLN A 60 13.05 -7.33 -1.85
C GLN A 60 12.29 -8.04 -2.97
N LYS A 61 12.07 -9.34 -2.82
CA LYS A 61 11.30 -10.11 -3.79
C LYS A 61 9.88 -9.59 -3.88
N ASP A 62 9.23 -9.37 -2.75
CA ASP A 62 7.85 -8.88 -2.71
C ASP A 62 7.76 -7.48 -3.30
N ILE A 63 8.70 -6.59 -2.93
CA ILE A 63 8.74 -5.24 -3.47
C ILE A 63 8.92 -5.26 -4.99
N SER A 64 9.80 -6.11 -5.50
CA SER A 64 10.03 -6.24 -6.93
C SER A 64 8.78 -6.71 -7.68
N VAL A 65 8.05 -7.67 -7.12
CA VAL A 65 6.82 -8.17 -7.71
C VAL A 65 5.79 -7.05 -7.80
N LEU A 66 5.63 -6.28 -6.71
CA LEU A 66 4.68 -5.17 -6.70
C LEU A 66 5.08 -4.09 -7.70
N GLN A 67 6.35 -3.77 -7.78
CA GLN A 67 6.84 -2.75 -8.70
C GLN A 67 6.61 -3.14 -10.17
N GLN A 68 6.70 -4.41 -10.50
CA GLN A 68 6.45 -4.91 -11.84
C GLN A 68 4.97 -4.87 -12.22
N ASN A 69 4.09 -4.78 -11.24
CA ASN A 69 2.64 -4.83 -11.45
C ASN A 69 1.94 -3.49 -11.27
N CYS A 70 2.68 -2.41 -11.23
CA CYS A 70 2.13 -1.05 -11.17
C CYS A 70 2.99 -0.12 -12.02
N GLY A 71 2.46 1.05 -12.35
CA GLY A 71 3.23 2.04 -13.09
C GLY A 71 4.32 2.67 -12.22
N ARG A 72 3.99 2.93 -10.97
CA ARG A 72 4.90 3.55 -10.01
C ARG A 72 4.62 2.99 -8.62
N LEU A 73 5.69 2.66 -7.88
CA LEU A 73 5.57 2.20 -6.49
C LEU A 73 6.15 3.24 -5.55
N ILE A 74 5.36 3.63 -4.56
CA ILE A 74 5.82 4.44 -3.44
C ILE A 74 5.72 3.56 -2.20
N TYR A 75 6.88 3.17 -1.64
CA TYR A 75 6.94 2.29 -0.49
C TYR A 75 7.40 3.05 0.74
N ILE A 76 6.62 2.98 1.80
CA ILE A 76 6.92 3.62 3.08
C ILE A 76 7.08 2.53 4.13
N ASP A 77 8.31 2.33 4.60
CA ASP A 77 8.59 1.40 5.68
C ASP A 77 8.49 2.15 7.00
N GLU A 78 7.38 2.00 7.67
CA GLU A 78 7.10 2.71 8.92
C GLU A 78 8.05 2.31 10.04
N SER A 79 8.60 1.09 10.00
CA SER A 79 9.56 0.66 11.00
C SER A 79 10.86 1.45 10.88
N VAL A 80 11.27 1.80 9.68
CA VAL A 80 12.48 2.60 9.42
C VAL A 80 12.19 4.08 9.64
N ALA A 81 11.05 4.57 9.13
CA ALA A 81 10.68 5.97 9.22
C ALA A 81 10.60 6.43 10.68
N GLY A 82 9.98 5.62 11.54
CA GLY A 82 9.90 5.95 12.97
C GLY A 82 11.25 5.99 13.62
N LYS A 83 12.17 5.12 13.18
CA LYS A 83 13.52 5.04 13.76
C LYS A 83 14.39 6.24 13.40
N TYR A 84 14.29 6.73 12.18
CA TYR A 84 15.15 7.81 11.69
C TYR A 84 14.47 9.18 11.69
N GLY A 85 13.25 9.27 12.20
CA GLY A 85 12.54 10.54 12.26
C GLY A 85 12.23 11.14 10.90
N ILE A 86 12.02 10.30 9.91
CA ILE A 86 11.66 10.74 8.56
C ILE A 86 10.31 11.46 8.61
N PRO A 87 10.17 12.63 7.95
CA PRO A 87 8.88 13.32 7.94
C PRO A 87 7.78 12.41 7.41
N THR A 88 6.67 12.36 8.14
CA THR A 88 5.60 11.41 7.88
C THR A 88 4.37 12.07 7.27
N PHE A 89 4.56 12.98 6.32
CA PHE A 89 3.41 13.55 5.60
C PHE A 89 2.65 12.47 4.81
N LEU A 90 3.26 11.30 4.62
CA LEU A 90 2.61 10.12 4.07
C LEU A 90 2.41 9.05 5.14
N SER A 91 2.12 9.46 6.37
CA SER A 91 1.84 8.53 7.47
C SER A 91 0.59 7.70 7.16
N PRO A 92 0.43 6.52 7.80
CA PRO A 92 -0.77 5.70 7.61
C PRO A 92 -2.07 6.45 7.84
N ASP A 93 -2.09 7.36 8.81
CA ASP A 93 -3.28 8.17 9.09
C ASP A 93 -3.62 9.06 7.89
N ARG A 94 -2.63 9.65 7.27
CA ARG A 94 -2.84 10.47 6.09
C ARG A 94 -3.27 9.64 4.88
N ILE A 95 -2.67 8.48 4.71
CA ILE A 95 -3.06 7.57 3.64
C ILE A 95 -4.51 7.13 3.83
N ALA A 96 -4.89 6.83 5.05
CA ALA A 96 -6.26 6.42 5.36
C ALA A 96 -7.27 7.55 5.16
N SER A 97 -6.85 8.80 5.27
CA SER A 97 -7.73 9.96 5.12
C SER A 97 -7.75 10.52 3.69
N LEU A 98 -6.86 10.03 2.84
CA LEU A 98 -6.88 10.41 1.44
C LEU A 98 -8.06 9.76 0.74
#